data_833043c6c6feebf2093e98bafd627859
#
_entry.id   833043c6c6feebf2093e98bafd627859
#
_cell.length_a   1.000
_cell.length_b   1.000
_cell.length_c   1.000
_cell.angle_alpha   90.00
_cell.angle_beta   90.00
_cell.angle_gamma   90.00
#
_symmetry.space_group_name_H-M   'P 1'
#
loop_
_entity.id
_entity.type
_entity.pdbx_description
1 polymer ?
#
loop_
_entity_poly.entity_id
_entity_poly.type
_entity_poly.pdbx_seq_one_letter_code
_entity_poly.pdbx_strand_id
1 'polypeptide(L)'
;MLSIRQELEALAVDYWYEVDANGGVRAHEFYTADAIFSTSMKTRQGQAQIQDFYRIRRQRGPRLSLHIVQNFRLEQVQDQQARCGYIMSLYAADGEPVLPSRPPIMIAAVKETLLRQPDLSWRYSVRTLTALFRDDTPTTG
;
A
#
# COMPACT_ATOMS: atom_id res chain seq x y z
N MET A 1 -1.64 -22.60 -11.95
CA MET A 1 -1.87 -22.20 -10.56
C MET A 1 -0.73 -21.31 -10.08
N LEU A 2 -1.06 -20.20 -9.46
CA LEU A 2 -0.05 -19.30 -8.91
C LEU A 2 0.52 -19.84 -7.60
N SER A 3 1.81 -19.64 -7.36
CA SER A 3 2.40 -19.88 -6.06
C SER A 3 1.91 -18.83 -5.06
N ILE A 4 2.06 -19.10 -3.76
CA ILE A 4 1.70 -18.12 -2.73
C ILE A 4 2.48 -16.82 -2.95
N ARG A 5 3.77 -16.90 -3.26
CA ARG A 5 4.57 -15.72 -3.54
C ARG A 5 3.98 -14.90 -4.68
N GLN A 6 3.58 -15.56 -5.77
CA GLN A 6 2.97 -14.87 -6.91
C GLN A 6 1.62 -14.23 -6.54
N GLU A 7 0.81 -14.93 -5.75
CA GLU A 7 -0.46 -14.38 -5.27
C GLU A 7 -0.26 -13.11 -4.44
N LEU A 8 0.70 -13.13 -3.52
CA LEU A 8 0.95 -12.02 -2.61
C LEU A 8 1.60 -10.83 -3.33
N GLU A 9 2.49 -11.09 -4.28
CA GLU A 9 3.07 -10.03 -5.09
C GLU A 9 2.01 -9.36 -5.97
N ALA A 10 1.16 -10.17 -6.61
CA ALA A 10 0.04 -9.66 -7.41
C ALA A 10 -0.91 -8.81 -6.55
N LEU A 11 -1.20 -9.25 -5.32
CA LEU A 11 -2.06 -8.51 -4.41
C LEU A 11 -1.46 -7.15 -4.04
N ALA A 12 -0.15 -7.10 -3.79
CA ALA A 12 0.53 -5.84 -3.50
C ALA A 12 0.45 -4.88 -4.67
N VAL A 13 0.66 -5.37 -5.89
CA VAL A 13 0.55 -4.57 -7.10
C VAL A 13 -0.88 -4.08 -7.30
N ASP A 14 -1.87 -4.95 -7.12
CA ASP A 14 -3.29 -4.60 -7.24
C ASP A 14 -3.70 -3.55 -6.20
N TYR A 15 -3.20 -3.66 -4.98
CA TYR A 15 -3.48 -2.68 -3.94
C TYR A 15 -3.01 -1.27 -4.34
N TRP A 16 -1.77 -1.15 -4.76
CA TRP A 16 -1.24 0.16 -5.14
C TRP A 16 -1.86 0.67 -6.43
N TYR A 17 -2.26 -0.23 -7.34
CA TYR A 17 -3.03 0.16 -8.52
C TYR A 17 -4.38 0.76 -8.12
N GLU A 18 -5.06 0.16 -7.14
CA GLU A 18 -6.31 0.73 -6.61
C GLU A 18 -6.09 2.14 -6.04
N VAL A 19 -4.98 2.34 -5.33
CA VAL A 19 -4.64 3.65 -4.77
C VAL A 19 -4.35 4.66 -5.89
N ASP A 20 -3.56 4.26 -6.88
CA ASP A 20 -3.09 5.16 -7.94
C ASP A 20 -4.16 5.45 -8.99
N ALA A 21 -4.89 4.43 -9.43
CA ALA A 21 -5.85 4.53 -10.52
C ALA A 21 -7.27 4.86 -10.06
N ASN A 22 -7.63 4.52 -8.83
CA ASN A 22 -8.99 4.69 -8.31
C ASN A 22 -9.04 5.52 -7.02
N GLY A 23 -7.95 6.18 -6.67
CA GLY A 23 -7.89 7.03 -5.47
C GLY A 23 -8.04 6.30 -4.14
N GLY A 24 -7.92 4.98 -4.14
CA GLY A 24 -8.05 4.17 -2.93
C GLY A 24 -9.49 4.01 -2.44
N VAL A 25 -10.49 4.25 -3.29
CA VAL A 25 -11.91 4.14 -2.92
C VAL A 25 -12.21 2.76 -2.30
N ARG A 26 -11.58 1.70 -2.82
CA ARG A 26 -11.79 0.32 -2.36
C ARG A 26 -10.57 -0.26 -1.63
N ALA A 27 -9.58 0.56 -1.30
CA ALA A 27 -8.35 0.08 -0.66
C ALA A 27 -8.63 -0.62 0.67
N HIS A 28 -9.61 -0.15 1.45
CA HIS A 28 -9.96 -0.74 2.75
C HIS A 28 -10.44 -2.20 2.63
N GLU A 29 -10.94 -2.60 1.47
CA GLU A 29 -11.44 -3.98 1.25
C GLU A 29 -10.30 -5.00 1.17
N PHE A 30 -9.05 -4.55 0.98
CA PHE A 30 -7.88 -5.41 0.97
C PHE A 30 -7.45 -5.85 2.37
N TYR A 31 -8.06 -5.28 3.42
CA TYR A 31 -7.66 -5.44 4.81
C TYR A 31 -8.65 -6.29 5.58
N THR A 32 -8.17 -6.92 6.66
CA THR A 32 -9.06 -7.51 7.66
C THR A 32 -9.80 -6.39 8.42
N ALA A 33 -10.90 -6.73 9.10
CA ALA A 33 -11.73 -5.74 9.76
C ALA A 33 -10.97 -4.92 10.81
N ASP A 34 -10.03 -5.54 11.51
CA ASP A 34 -9.26 -4.94 12.60
C ASP A 34 -7.81 -4.63 12.20
N ALA A 35 -7.52 -4.52 10.92
CA ALA A 35 -6.17 -4.35 10.39
C ALA A 35 -5.51 -3.08 10.92
N ILE A 36 -4.18 -3.11 10.94
CA ILE A 36 -3.36 -1.96 11.32
C ILE A 36 -2.52 -1.54 10.12
N PHE A 37 -2.63 -0.28 9.73
CA PHE A 37 -1.83 0.33 8.69
C PHE A 37 -1.03 1.48 9.28
N SER A 38 0.28 1.31 9.39
CA SER A 38 1.18 2.31 9.97
C SER A 38 2.13 2.86 8.91
N THR A 39 2.29 4.18 8.94
CA THR A 39 3.37 4.87 8.23
C THR A 39 4.32 5.46 9.27
N SER A 40 5.42 6.09 8.82
CA SER A 40 6.33 6.81 9.72
C SER A 40 5.64 7.96 10.46
N MET A 41 4.48 8.41 9.99
CA MET A 41 3.79 9.59 10.51
C MET A 41 2.56 9.25 11.35
N LYS A 42 1.86 8.14 11.04
CA LYS A 42 0.58 7.86 11.68
C LYS A 42 0.22 6.38 11.58
N THR A 43 -0.52 5.91 12.58
CA THR A 43 -1.12 4.57 12.61
C THR A 43 -2.63 4.68 12.43
N ARG A 44 -3.17 3.81 11.58
CA ARG A 44 -4.61 3.69 11.37
C ARG A 44 -5.02 2.28 11.74
N GLN A 45 -6.09 2.16 12.50
CA GLN A 45 -6.61 0.88 12.98
C GLN A 45 -8.02 0.67 12.49
N GLY A 46 -8.25 -0.49 11.86
CA GLY A 46 -9.54 -0.91 11.33
C GLY A 46 -9.85 -0.36 9.95
N GLN A 47 -10.73 -1.06 9.24
CA GLN A 47 -11.13 -0.69 7.88
C GLN A 47 -11.71 0.72 7.81
N ALA A 48 -12.47 1.14 8.82
CA ALA A 48 -13.10 2.48 8.80
C ALA A 48 -12.06 3.60 8.80
N GLN A 49 -11.01 3.48 9.61
CA GLN A 49 -9.95 4.49 9.63
C GLN A 49 -9.13 4.48 8.35
N ILE A 50 -8.90 3.30 7.77
CA ILE A 50 -8.19 3.18 6.49
C ILE A 50 -9.02 3.79 5.36
N GLN A 51 -10.31 3.53 5.33
CA GLN A 51 -11.24 4.12 4.36
C GLN A 51 -11.24 5.64 4.48
N ASP A 52 -11.29 6.15 5.69
CA ASP A 52 -11.30 7.59 5.97
C ASP A 52 -9.99 8.26 5.52
N PHE A 53 -8.86 7.59 5.71
CA PHE A 53 -7.57 8.07 5.23
C PHE A 53 -7.57 8.32 3.72
N TYR A 54 -8.08 7.37 2.95
CA TYR A 54 -8.12 7.52 1.49
C TYR A 54 -9.17 8.54 1.05
N ARG A 55 -10.27 8.67 1.78
CA ARG A 55 -11.26 9.72 1.54
C ARG A 55 -10.63 11.10 1.70
N ILE A 56 -9.89 11.31 2.78
CA ILE A 56 -9.19 12.59 3.03
C ILE A 56 -8.14 12.84 1.95
N ARG A 57 -7.40 11.80 1.56
CA ARG A 57 -6.39 11.91 0.52
C ARG A 57 -6.98 12.38 -0.80
N ARG A 58 -8.16 11.87 -1.18
CA ARG A 58 -8.85 12.29 -2.41
C ARG A 58 -9.31 13.75 -2.35
N GLN A 59 -9.66 14.26 -1.17
CA GLN A 59 -10.14 15.63 -1.00
C GLN A 59 -9.06 16.69 -1.26
N ARG A 60 -7.80 16.29 -1.33
CA ARG A 60 -6.71 17.23 -1.62
C ARG A 60 -6.71 17.72 -3.07
N GLY A 61 -7.53 17.15 -3.93
CA GLY A 61 -7.62 17.51 -5.33
C GLY A 61 -6.79 16.60 -6.24
N PRO A 62 -6.69 16.93 -7.55
CA PRO A 62 -5.99 16.11 -8.51
C PRO A 62 -4.53 15.90 -8.13
N ARG A 63 -4.13 14.63 -8.11
CA ARG A 63 -2.77 14.24 -7.80
C ARG A 63 -2.44 12.99 -8.59
N LEU A 64 -1.33 13.06 -9.33
CA LEU A 64 -0.80 11.88 -10.01
C LEU A 64 0.16 11.18 -9.04
N SER A 65 -0.08 9.91 -8.79
CA SER A 65 0.83 9.10 -7.97
C SER A 65 1.06 7.75 -8.61
N LEU A 66 2.28 7.22 -8.43
CA LEU A 66 2.65 5.88 -8.82
C LEU A 66 3.43 5.26 -7.66
N HIS A 67 2.86 4.19 -7.08
CA HIS A 67 3.53 3.37 -6.09
C HIS A 67 4.09 2.15 -6.80
N ILE A 68 5.40 2.02 -6.83
CA ILE A 68 6.08 0.93 -7.55
C ILE A 68 6.61 -0.09 -6.56
N VAL A 69 6.17 -1.34 -6.72
CA VAL A 69 6.59 -2.47 -5.89
C VAL A 69 7.86 -3.08 -6.49
N GLN A 70 8.92 -3.14 -5.69
CA GLN A 70 10.23 -3.62 -6.13
C GLN A 70 10.80 -4.58 -5.09
N ASN A 71 11.62 -5.54 -5.56
CA ASN A 71 12.34 -6.46 -4.67
C ASN A 71 11.39 -7.19 -3.70
N PHE A 72 10.30 -7.71 -4.23
CA PHE A 72 9.31 -8.43 -3.41
C PHE A 72 9.93 -9.71 -2.83
N ARG A 73 9.68 -9.94 -1.54
CA ARG A 73 10.17 -11.11 -0.81
C ARG A 73 9.05 -11.73 0.00
N LEU A 74 8.85 -13.03 -0.20
CA LEU A 74 8.05 -13.83 0.72
C LEU A 74 8.96 -14.24 1.87
N GLU A 75 8.67 -13.77 3.08
CA GLU A 75 9.54 -13.99 4.24
C GLU A 75 9.14 -15.22 5.04
N GLN A 76 7.83 -15.45 5.18
CA GLN A 76 7.34 -16.60 5.95
C GLN A 76 5.91 -16.96 5.53
N VAL A 77 5.63 -18.25 5.47
CA VAL A 77 4.27 -18.78 5.38
C VAL A 77 4.12 -19.81 6.48
N GLN A 78 3.10 -19.64 7.31
CA GLN A 78 2.81 -20.58 8.41
C GLN A 78 1.31 -20.61 8.64
N ASP A 79 0.71 -21.80 8.53
CA ASP A 79 -0.73 -21.99 8.67
C ASP A 79 -1.50 -21.10 7.68
N GLN A 80 -2.38 -20.24 8.20
CA GLN A 80 -3.18 -19.32 7.38
C GLN A 80 -2.61 -17.90 7.40
N GLN A 81 -1.31 -17.76 7.66
CA GLN A 81 -0.65 -16.46 7.76
C GLN A 81 0.59 -16.42 6.87
N ALA A 82 0.81 -15.28 6.25
CA ALA A 82 2.02 -15.02 5.48
C ALA A 82 2.62 -13.67 5.87
N ARG A 83 3.93 -13.57 5.80
CA ARG A 83 4.64 -12.31 5.95
C ARG A 83 5.50 -12.07 4.72
N CYS A 84 5.45 -10.85 4.21
CA CYS A 84 6.23 -10.44 3.07
C CYS A 84 6.72 -9.01 3.23
N GLY A 85 7.62 -8.63 2.36
CA GLY A 85 8.16 -7.28 2.35
C GLY A 85 8.65 -6.91 0.97
N TYR A 86 8.75 -5.61 0.73
CA TYR A 86 9.25 -5.09 -0.54
C TYR A 86 9.73 -3.66 -0.36
N ILE A 87 10.36 -3.15 -1.38
CA ILE A 87 10.72 -1.73 -1.47
C ILE A 87 9.67 -1.06 -2.35
N MET A 88 9.16 0.06 -1.89
CA MET A 88 8.18 0.86 -2.62
C MET A 88 8.79 2.20 -2.99
N SER A 89 8.74 2.53 -4.28
CA SER A 89 9.10 3.87 -4.77
C SER A 89 7.82 4.63 -5.05
N LEU A 90 7.72 5.85 -4.51
CA LEU A 90 6.56 6.71 -4.72
C LEU A 90 6.94 7.92 -5.56
N TYR A 91 6.30 8.02 -6.73
CA TYR A 91 6.33 9.23 -7.56
C TYR A 91 4.98 9.92 -7.40
N ALA A 92 4.98 11.19 -7.03
CA ALA A 92 3.73 11.91 -6.85
C ALA A 92 3.92 13.40 -7.07
N ALA A 93 2.92 14.02 -7.69
CA ALA A 93 2.83 15.46 -7.85
C ALA A 93 1.38 15.88 -8.03
N ASP A 94 1.06 17.09 -7.64
CA ASP A 94 -0.27 17.65 -7.86
C ASP A 94 -0.46 17.97 -9.34
N GLY A 95 -1.68 17.75 -9.84
CA GLY A 95 -2.05 18.01 -11.22
C GLY A 95 -2.36 16.76 -11.99
N GLU A 96 -2.47 16.92 -13.31
CA GLU A 96 -2.79 15.83 -14.22
C GLU A 96 -1.69 15.66 -15.27
N PRO A 97 -1.52 14.44 -15.83
CA PRO A 97 -0.48 14.21 -16.82
C PRO A 97 -0.66 15.09 -18.06
N VAL A 98 0.43 15.51 -18.71
CA VAL A 98 1.82 15.08 -18.45
C VAL A 98 2.47 16.05 -17.47
N LEU A 99 3.11 15.55 -16.39
CA LEU A 99 3.84 16.35 -15.42
C LEU A 99 5.35 16.19 -15.60
N PRO A 100 6.15 17.16 -15.13
CA PRO A 100 7.60 17.06 -15.24
C PRO A 100 8.13 15.80 -14.53
N SER A 101 9.07 15.12 -15.18
CA SER A 101 9.74 13.96 -14.59
C SER A 101 10.65 14.40 -13.45
N ARG A 102 10.52 13.73 -12.31
CA ARG A 102 11.31 14.01 -11.10
C ARG A 102 11.70 12.70 -10.44
N PRO A 103 12.71 12.69 -9.56
CA PRO A 103 13.00 11.53 -8.72
C PRO A 103 11.78 11.14 -7.87
N PRO A 104 11.74 9.90 -7.34
CA PRO A 104 10.69 9.53 -6.41
C PRO A 104 10.72 10.45 -5.19
N ILE A 105 9.54 10.83 -4.68
CA ILE A 105 9.44 11.68 -3.49
C ILE A 105 9.69 10.88 -2.21
N MET A 106 9.55 9.56 -2.27
CA MET A 106 9.82 8.67 -1.14
C MET A 106 10.20 7.29 -1.63
N ILE A 107 11.13 6.66 -0.93
CA ILE A 107 11.41 5.24 -1.05
C ILE A 107 11.25 4.64 0.33
N ALA A 108 10.39 3.63 0.45
CA ALA A 108 10.04 3.03 1.73
C ALA A 108 10.26 1.52 1.73
N ALA A 109 10.59 0.98 2.90
CA ALA A 109 10.50 -0.45 3.14
C ALA A 109 9.07 -0.74 3.63
N VAL A 110 8.41 -1.70 2.97
CA VAL A 110 7.05 -2.11 3.34
C VAL A 110 7.12 -3.52 3.90
N LYS A 111 6.50 -3.71 5.06
CA LYS A 111 6.35 -5.02 5.69
C LYS A 111 4.87 -5.30 5.85
N GLU A 112 4.46 -6.52 5.49
CA GLU A 112 3.06 -6.90 5.47
C GLU A 112 2.86 -8.25 6.13
N THR A 113 1.83 -8.36 6.95
CA THR A 113 1.30 -9.63 7.44
C THR A 113 -0.09 -9.81 6.85
N LEU A 114 -0.32 -10.97 6.26
CA LEU A 114 -1.59 -11.29 5.62
C LEU A 114 -2.20 -12.54 6.25
N LEU A 115 -3.52 -12.55 6.31
CA LEU A 115 -4.28 -13.69 6.79
C LEU A 115 -5.10 -14.27 5.64
N ARG A 116 -5.05 -15.59 5.50
CA ARG A 116 -5.86 -16.30 4.52
C ARG A 116 -7.28 -16.41 5.01
N GLN A 117 -8.21 -16.03 4.14
CA GLN A 117 -9.63 -16.02 4.45
C GLN A 117 -10.27 -17.38 4.11
N PRO A 118 -11.48 -17.66 4.63
CA PRO A 118 -12.17 -18.92 4.30
C PRO A 118 -12.38 -19.15 2.80
N ASP A 119 -12.52 -18.06 2.01
CA ASP A 119 -12.64 -18.15 0.55
C ASP A 119 -11.31 -18.30 -0.17
N LEU A 120 -10.22 -18.54 0.59
CA LEU A 120 -8.84 -18.72 0.13
C LEU A 120 -8.17 -17.43 -0.37
N SER A 121 -8.82 -16.28 -0.30
CA SER A 121 -8.19 -14.99 -0.57
C SER A 121 -7.30 -14.57 0.60
N TRP A 122 -6.40 -13.64 0.34
CA TRP A 122 -5.53 -13.06 1.35
C TRP A 122 -5.96 -11.63 1.67
N ARG A 123 -5.89 -11.22 2.94
CA ARG A 123 -6.12 -9.86 3.37
C ARG A 123 -5.03 -9.40 4.32
N TYR A 124 -4.69 -8.12 4.22
CA TYR A 124 -3.70 -7.52 5.11
C TYR A 124 -4.26 -7.39 6.51
N SER A 125 -3.53 -7.93 7.48
CA SER A 125 -3.81 -7.70 8.91
C SER A 125 -2.91 -6.62 9.49
N VAL A 126 -1.67 -6.51 8.99
CA VAL A 126 -0.74 -5.45 9.39
C VAL A 126 0.02 -5.01 8.15
N ARG A 127 0.15 -3.71 7.98
CA ARG A 127 1.04 -3.12 6.97
C ARG A 127 1.80 -1.98 7.61
N THR A 128 3.12 -1.99 7.45
CA THR A 128 4.00 -0.94 7.96
C THR A 128 4.85 -0.40 6.84
N LEU A 129 4.80 0.92 6.63
CA LEU A 129 5.68 1.64 5.73
C LEU A 129 6.71 2.40 6.54
N THR A 130 7.98 2.09 6.31
CA THR A 130 9.09 2.82 6.93
C THR A 130 9.83 3.59 5.84
N ALA A 131 9.80 4.92 5.90
CA ALA A 131 10.50 5.73 4.92
C ALA A 131 12.02 5.55 5.08
N LEU A 132 12.68 5.26 3.95
CA LEU A 132 14.13 5.16 3.87
C LEU A 132 14.74 6.43 3.28
N PHE A 133 14.09 6.97 2.24
CA PHE A 133 14.44 8.22 1.60
C PHE A 133 13.17 9.01 1.38
N ARG A 134 13.22 10.31 1.64
CA ARG A 134 12.07 11.18 1.47
C ARG A 134 12.53 12.61 1.21
N ASP A 135 11.90 13.29 0.25
CA ASP A 135 12.09 14.72 0.03
C ASP A 135 11.03 15.52 0.80
N ASP A 136 10.93 16.81 0.54
CA ASP A 136 10.02 17.72 1.25
C ASP A 136 8.61 17.77 0.65
N THR A 137 8.31 16.97 -0.36
CA THR A 137 6.99 16.98 -0.99
C THR A 137 5.93 16.55 0.02
N PRO A 138 4.86 17.32 0.22
CA PRO A 138 3.80 16.95 1.16
C PRO A 138 3.11 15.65 0.77
N THR A 139 2.83 14.82 1.78
CA THR A 139 2.05 13.60 1.64
C THR A 139 0.91 13.61 2.65
N THR A 140 -0.02 12.69 2.49
CA THR A 140 -1.16 12.58 3.43
C THR A 140 -0.77 11.88 4.73
N GLY A 141 0.38 11.26 4.76
CA GLY A 141 0.89 10.58 5.95
C GLY A 141 1.18 9.10 5.78
#